data_77ac2b9766af355135906f3c3a32e2d5
#
_entry.id   77ac2b9766af355135906f3c3a32e2d5
#
_cell.length_a   1.000
_cell.length_b   1.000
_cell.length_c   1.000
_cell.angle_alpha   90.00
_cell.angle_beta   90.00
_cell.angle_gamma   90.00
#
_symmetry.space_group_name_H-M   'P 1'
#
loop_
_entity.id
_entity.type
_entity.pdbx_description
1 polymer ?
#
loop_
_entity_poly.entity_id
_entity_poly.type
_entity_poly.pdbx_seq_one_letter_code
_entity_poly.pdbx_strand_id
1 'polypeptide(L)'
;IQLEFRSPQEQYEDRLDEKDMFRDISFDGLFNSFETNDEIKDQTELLRNKIESLPLDEPFMKAFEDPQSAAMMESMFPGLKENPTMKGFFDMFNKLLTTLNEGDGYKGLRNVVQSGLGINRDKIINADNPHALIQKQYDRLGFQMQSNIHEGKNAPIWYDQITNEYLMLDMHGYHEDRVNVSKGRKQTFRNTTEDAFHCAFASMGHFYITNDKKAYQKSKKVYEKLAIPTIVMRPNEFLEYYQKYLFFD
;
A
#
# COMPACT_ATOMS: atom_id res chain seq x y z
N ILE A 1 24.58 -13.52 20.21
CA ILE A 1 23.46 -13.64 19.24
C ILE A 1 23.49 -15.09 18.82
N GLN A 2 22.48 -15.84 19.22
CA GLN A 2 22.32 -17.23 18.83
C GLN A 2 21.51 -17.21 17.52
N LEU A 3 22.13 -17.64 16.41
CA LEU A 3 21.44 -17.80 15.15
C LEU A 3 20.62 -19.09 15.19
N GLU A 4 19.32 -18.95 15.17
CA GLU A 4 18.39 -20.07 15.13
C GLU A 4 17.98 -20.29 13.66
N PHE A 5 18.35 -21.44 13.12
CA PHE A 5 17.94 -21.83 11.78
C PHE A 5 16.58 -22.53 11.85
N ARG A 6 15.54 -21.85 11.40
CA ARG A 6 14.18 -22.42 11.27
C ARG A 6 13.87 -22.69 9.81
N SER A 7 13.11 -23.74 9.57
CA SER A 7 12.61 -24.00 8.22
C SER A 7 11.68 -22.87 7.75
N PRO A 8 11.56 -22.60 6.47
CA PRO A 8 10.60 -21.62 5.94
C PRO A 8 9.16 -21.93 6.36
N GLN A 9 8.82 -23.19 6.56
CA GLN A 9 7.49 -23.63 6.98
C GLN A 9 7.23 -23.29 8.44
N GLU A 10 8.17 -23.58 9.35
CA GLU A 10 8.08 -23.19 10.77
C GLU A 10 7.97 -21.68 10.94
N GLN A 11 8.77 -20.91 10.17
CA GLN A 11 8.66 -19.45 10.17
C GLN A 11 7.31 -18.94 9.63
N TYR A 12 6.72 -19.64 8.67
CA TYR A 12 5.39 -19.32 8.15
C TYR A 12 4.29 -19.63 9.18
N GLU A 13 4.38 -20.77 9.85
CA GLU A 13 3.41 -21.21 10.86
C GLU A 13 3.45 -20.29 12.08
N ASP A 14 4.62 -19.93 12.58
CA ASP A 14 4.79 -18.95 13.68
C ASP A 14 4.22 -17.56 13.35
N ARG A 15 4.18 -17.19 12.06
CA ARG A 15 3.65 -15.90 11.59
C ARG A 15 2.18 -15.95 11.17
N LEU A 16 1.53 -17.09 11.24
CA LEU A 16 0.10 -17.17 10.94
C LEU A 16 -0.74 -16.32 11.90
N ASP A 17 -0.34 -16.27 13.16
CA ASP A 17 -0.97 -15.43 14.17
C ASP A 17 -0.65 -13.93 13.95
N GLU A 18 0.56 -13.60 13.47
CA GLU A 18 0.95 -12.23 13.11
C GLU A 18 0.19 -11.72 11.87
N LYS A 19 -0.29 -12.58 10.98
CA LYS A 19 -1.16 -12.19 9.86
C LYS A 19 -2.48 -11.59 10.31
N ASP A 20 -2.95 -11.93 11.50
CA ASP A 20 -4.13 -11.34 12.07
C ASP A 20 -3.89 -9.92 12.62
N MET A 21 -2.64 -9.55 12.89
CA MET A 21 -2.28 -8.18 13.28
C MET A 21 -2.59 -7.14 12.19
N PHE A 22 -2.58 -7.54 10.90
CA PHE A 22 -3.01 -6.70 9.79
C PHE A 22 -4.50 -6.88 9.42
N ARG A 23 -5.22 -7.81 10.07
CA ARG A 23 -6.67 -7.99 9.88
C ARG A 23 -7.47 -6.85 10.48
N ASP A 24 -7.02 -6.30 11.58
CA ASP A 24 -7.69 -5.26 12.35
C ASP A 24 -6.87 -3.96 12.37
N ILE A 25 -6.52 -3.43 11.18
CA ILE A 25 -6.22 -2.01 11.07
C ILE A 25 -7.57 -1.25 11.16
N SER A 26 -8.31 -1.53 12.21
CA SER A 26 -9.42 -0.71 12.63
C SER A 26 -8.94 0.23 13.73
N PHE A 27 -9.56 1.37 13.84
CA PHE A 27 -9.33 2.27 14.96
C PHE A 27 -9.56 1.53 16.30
N ASP A 28 -10.55 0.64 16.33
CA ASP A 28 -10.83 -0.25 17.45
C ASP A 28 -9.69 -1.21 17.74
N GLY A 29 -9.13 -1.87 16.72
CA GLY A 29 -7.98 -2.77 16.87
C GLY A 29 -6.74 -2.07 17.43
N LEU A 30 -6.50 -0.83 17.01
CA LEU A 30 -5.40 -0.02 17.52
C LEU A 30 -5.56 0.24 19.03
N PHE A 31 -6.76 0.62 19.49
CA PHE A 31 -7.01 0.89 20.91
C PHE A 31 -7.10 -0.39 21.75
N ASN A 32 -7.68 -1.46 21.22
CA ASN A 32 -7.75 -2.76 21.91
C ASN A 32 -6.34 -3.34 22.17
N SER A 33 -5.36 -3.03 21.34
CA SER A 33 -3.97 -3.46 21.58
C SER A 33 -3.32 -2.81 22.81
N PHE A 34 -3.84 -1.68 23.28
CA PHE A 34 -3.37 -1.00 24.49
C PHE A 34 -4.13 -1.42 25.78
N GLU A 35 -5.23 -2.17 25.64
CA GLU A 35 -6.06 -2.60 26.78
C GLU A 35 -5.45 -3.82 27.51
N THR A 36 -4.29 -3.63 28.16
CA THR A 36 -3.59 -4.72 28.88
C THR A 36 -4.02 -4.91 30.32
N ASN A 37 -4.68 -3.93 30.93
CA ASN A 37 -5.28 -4.02 32.28
C ASN A 37 -6.43 -3.01 32.44
N ASP A 38 -7.26 -3.18 33.50
CA ASP A 38 -8.46 -2.39 33.71
C ASP A 38 -8.17 -0.88 33.97
N GLU A 39 -7.06 -0.53 34.62
CA GLU A 39 -6.71 0.89 34.85
C GLU A 39 -6.32 1.61 33.55
N ILE A 40 -5.66 0.91 32.65
CA ILE A 40 -5.29 1.45 31.31
C ILE A 40 -6.53 1.54 30.43
N LYS A 41 -7.48 0.64 30.60
CA LYS A 41 -8.72 0.60 29.81
C LYS A 41 -9.52 1.87 29.94
N ASP A 42 -9.77 2.36 31.14
CA ASP A 42 -10.52 3.59 31.39
C ASP A 42 -9.83 4.82 30.74
N GLN A 43 -8.50 4.89 30.86
CA GLN A 43 -7.72 5.96 30.24
C GLN A 43 -7.71 5.88 28.72
N THR A 44 -7.64 4.66 28.18
CA THR A 44 -7.68 4.40 26.74
C THR A 44 -9.04 4.76 26.17
N GLU A 45 -10.13 4.44 26.86
CA GLU A 45 -11.48 4.79 26.44
C GLU A 45 -11.70 6.32 26.46
N LEU A 46 -11.22 7.00 27.51
CA LEU A 46 -11.27 8.46 27.57
C LEU A 46 -10.49 9.13 26.42
N LEU A 47 -9.29 8.63 26.15
CA LEU A 47 -8.45 9.13 25.05
C LEU A 47 -9.11 8.85 23.69
N ARG A 48 -9.65 7.65 23.51
CA ARG A 48 -10.40 7.25 22.32
C ARG A 48 -11.56 8.22 22.06
N ASN A 49 -12.44 8.41 23.02
CA ASN A 49 -13.59 9.29 22.89
C ASN A 49 -13.17 10.73 22.55
N LYS A 50 -12.07 11.19 23.12
CA LYS A 50 -11.52 12.51 22.83
C LYS A 50 -11.01 12.60 21.38
N ILE A 51 -10.29 11.60 20.90
CA ILE A 51 -9.79 11.58 19.52
C ILE A 51 -10.94 11.43 18.52
N GLU A 52 -11.89 10.54 18.78
CA GLU A 52 -13.06 10.34 17.92
C GLU A 52 -13.87 11.60 17.71
N SER A 53 -13.98 12.45 18.75
CA SER A 53 -14.73 13.70 18.70
C SER A 53 -13.97 14.88 18.08
N LEU A 54 -12.66 14.74 17.79
CA LEU A 54 -11.90 15.82 17.16
C LEU A 54 -12.47 16.16 15.79
N PRO A 55 -12.70 17.44 15.48
CA PRO A 55 -13.08 17.85 14.13
C PRO A 55 -11.93 17.62 13.17
N LEU A 56 -12.27 17.34 11.92
CA LEU A 56 -11.29 17.31 10.85
C LEU A 56 -10.75 18.71 10.55
N ASP A 57 -9.56 18.76 9.98
CA ASP A 57 -8.88 20.00 9.66
C ASP A 57 -9.71 20.88 8.70
N GLU A 58 -9.82 22.16 9.04
CA GLU A 58 -10.61 23.12 8.26
C GLU A 58 -10.19 23.24 6.80
N PRO A 59 -8.90 23.30 6.43
CA PRO A 59 -8.44 23.25 5.04
C PRO A 59 -8.91 22.01 4.28
N PHE A 60 -8.91 20.85 4.92
CA PHE A 60 -9.41 19.61 4.32
C PHE A 60 -10.93 19.69 4.09
N MET A 61 -11.68 20.20 5.04
CA MET A 61 -13.14 20.34 4.92
C MET A 61 -13.54 21.37 3.88
N LYS A 62 -12.76 22.45 3.68
CA LYS A 62 -13.01 23.43 2.61
C LYS A 62 -12.99 22.83 1.21
N ALA A 63 -12.25 21.72 0.99
CA ALA A 63 -12.26 21.04 -0.30
C ALA A 63 -13.61 20.42 -0.66
N PHE A 64 -14.49 20.15 0.32
CA PHE A 64 -15.87 19.73 0.07
C PHE A 64 -16.82 20.88 -0.30
N GLU A 65 -16.40 22.12 -0.08
CA GLU A 65 -17.20 23.32 -0.37
C GLU A 65 -16.78 23.97 -1.70
N ASP A 66 -15.54 23.71 -2.13
CA ASP A 66 -15.02 24.24 -3.39
C ASP A 66 -15.70 23.58 -4.59
N PRO A 67 -16.34 24.34 -5.50
CA PRO A 67 -17.07 23.80 -6.64
C PRO A 67 -16.23 22.91 -7.58
N GLN A 68 -14.91 23.10 -7.61
CA GLN A 68 -14.01 22.31 -8.46
C GLN A 68 -13.66 20.96 -7.86
N SER A 69 -13.58 20.84 -6.54
CA SER A 69 -13.17 19.63 -5.84
C SER A 69 -14.30 18.89 -5.11
N ALA A 70 -15.43 19.56 -4.82
CA ALA A 70 -16.52 19.01 -4.03
C ALA A 70 -17.02 17.64 -4.52
N ALA A 71 -17.26 17.49 -5.82
CA ALA A 71 -17.74 16.23 -6.38
C ALA A 71 -16.70 15.09 -6.25
N MET A 72 -15.42 15.43 -6.40
CA MET A 72 -14.32 14.49 -6.22
C MET A 72 -14.18 14.09 -4.74
N MET A 73 -14.24 15.07 -3.83
CA MET A 73 -14.16 14.83 -2.39
C MET A 73 -15.30 13.94 -1.90
N GLU A 74 -16.53 14.21 -2.34
CA GLU A 74 -17.69 13.38 -1.99
C GLU A 74 -17.57 11.94 -2.54
N SER A 75 -17.00 11.78 -3.75
CA SER A 75 -16.74 10.48 -4.34
C SER A 75 -15.63 9.71 -3.61
N MET A 76 -14.58 10.41 -3.14
CA MET A 76 -13.45 9.79 -2.45
C MET A 76 -13.74 9.51 -0.97
N PHE A 77 -14.54 10.37 -0.33
CA PHE A 77 -14.82 10.35 1.10
C PHE A 77 -16.33 10.42 1.36
N PRO A 78 -17.11 9.42 0.91
CA PRO A 78 -18.57 9.47 0.98
C PRO A 78 -19.06 9.53 2.42
N GLY A 79 -19.94 10.48 2.70
CA GLY A 79 -20.56 10.67 4.02
C GLY A 79 -19.66 11.40 5.04
N LEU A 80 -18.45 11.81 4.67
CA LEU A 80 -17.54 12.49 5.59
C LEU A 80 -17.98 13.94 5.87
N LYS A 81 -18.65 14.56 4.90
CA LYS A 81 -19.22 15.90 5.05
C LYS A 81 -20.30 15.98 6.14
N GLU A 82 -21.09 14.91 6.30
CA GLU A 82 -22.13 14.79 7.31
C GLU A 82 -21.59 14.50 8.70
N ASN A 83 -20.41 13.88 8.78
CA ASN A 83 -19.72 13.59 10.04
C ASN A 83 -18.23 13.99 9.96
N PRO A 84 -17.93 15.31 10.00
CA PRO A 84 -16.59 15.84 9.80
C PRO A 84 -15.72 15.69 11.07
N THR A 85 -15.64 14.48 11.61
CA THR A 85 -14.85 14.15 12.79
C THR A 85 -13.85 13.05 12.48
N MET A 86 -12.86 12.88 13.36
CA MET A 86 -11.92 11.75 13.24
C MET A 86 -12.66 10.43 13.25
N LYS A 87 -13.73 10.27 14.03
CA LYS A 87 -14.59 9.08 13.99
C LYS A 87 -15.20 8.87 12.59
N GLY A 88 -15.82 9.91 12.03
CA GLY A 88 -16.37 9.83 10.68
C GLY A 88 -15.34 9.43 9.63
N PHE A 89 -14.13 9.96 9.76
CA PHE A 89 -13.01 9.58 8.88
C PHE A 89 -12.63 8.11 9.02
N PHE A 90 -12.47 7.61 10.24
CA PHE A 90 -12.13 6.19 10.47
C PHE A 90 -13.24 5.24 10.01
N ASP A 91 -14.51 5.58 10.30
CA ASP A 91 -15.65 4.76 9.89
C ASP A 91 -15.73 4.67 8.34
N MET A 92 -15.56 5.80 7.66
CA MET A 92 -15.50 5.86 6.21
C MET A 92 -14.29 5.08 5.66
N PHE A 93 -13.11 5.26 6.25
CA PHE A 93 -11.88 4.57 5.83
C PHE A 93 -12.00 3.05 6.01
N ASN A 94 -12.54 2.57 7.14
CA ASN A 94 -12.78 1.15 7.37
C ASN A 94 -13.77 0.57 6.35
N LYS A 95 -14.84 1.31 6.04
CA LYS A 95 -15.78 0.91 4.99
C LYS A 95 -15.11 0.83 3.62
N LEU A 96 -14.24 1.79 3.30
CA LEU A 96 -13.46 1.78 2.07
C LEU A 96 -12.53 0.55 2.02
N LEU A 97 -11.75 0.31 3.08
CA LEU A 97 -10.85 -0.86 3.15
C LEU A 97 -11.61 -2.18 3.01
N THR A 98 -12.76 -2.30 3.68
CA THR A 98 -13.62 -3.47 3.53
C THR A 98 -14.05 -3.65 2.08
N THR A 99 -14.55 -2.58 1.45
CA THR A 99 -14.95 -2.60 0.04
C THR A 99 -13.80 -2.98 -0.89
N LEU A 100 -12.60 -2.45 -0.65
CA LEU A 100 -11.40 -2.76 -1.45
C LEU A 100 -10.93 -4.21 -1.29
N ASN A 101 -11.20 -4.82 -0.15
CA ASN A 101 -10.83 -6.20 0.16
C ASN A 101 -11.92 -7.23 -0.13
N GLU A 102 -13.12 -6.79 -0.49
CA GLU A 102 -14.25 -7.66 -0.83
C GLU A 102 -14.51 -7.70 -2.34
N GLY A 103 -14.73 -8.91 -2.84
CA GLY A 103 -15.15 -9.13 -4.23
C GLY A 103 -14.21 -8.48 -5.26
N ASP A 104 -14.78 -7.64 -6.12
CA ASP A 104 -14.08 -6.91 -7.19
C ASP A 104 -13.80 -5.43 -6.83
N GLY A 105 -13.94 -5.04 -5.57
CA GLY A 105 -13.84 -3.62 -5.15
C GLY A 105 -12.53 -2.96 -5.57
N TYR A 106 -11.40 -3.58 -5.29
CA TYR A 106 -10.08 -3.05 -5.69
C TYR A 106 -9.92 -2.97 -7.21
N LYS A 107 -10.39 -3.97 -7.94
CA LYS A 107 -10.41 -3.94 -9.41
C LYS A 107 -11.32 -2.82 -9.93
N GLY A 108 -12.46 -2.61 -9.30
CA GLY A 108 -13.38 -1.51 -9.62
C GLY A 108 -12.68 -0.17 -9.49
N LEU A 109 -12.02 0.09 -8.36
CA LEU A 109 -11.25 1.30 -8.12
C LEU A 109 -10.16 1.50 -9.18
N ARG A 110 -9.36 0.47 -9.46
CA ARG A 110 -8.33 0.53 -10.52
C ARG A 110 -8.92 0.91 -11.88
N ASN A 111 -10.04 0.32 -12.24
CA ASN A 111 -10.71 0.63 -13.51
C ASN A 111 -11.15 2.10 -13.57
N VAL A 112 -11.70 2.64 -12.48
CA VAL A 112 -12.10 4.06 -12.40
C VAL A 112 -10.88 4.97 -12.55
N VAL A 113 -9.80 4.71 -11.82
CA VAL A 113 -8.56 5.49 -11.90
C VAL A 113 -7.96 5.44 -13.31
N GLN A 114 -7.81 4.24 -13.88
CA GLN A 114 -7.23 4.06 -15.20
C GLN A 114 -8.06 4.72 -16.30
N SER A 115 -9.38 4.60 -16.22
CA SER A 115 -10.30 5.23 -17.18
C SER A 115 -10.29 6.75 -17.05
N GLY A 116 -10.35 7.28 -15.84
CA GLY A 116 -10.33 8.72 -15.57
C GLY A 116 -9.05 9.39 -16.06
N LEU A 117 -7.92 8.71 -15.90
CA LEU A 117 -6.62 9.18 -16.39
C LEU A 117 -6.37 8.89 -17.89
N GLY A 118 -7.23 8.11 -18.53
CA GLY A 118 -7.04 7.68 -19.92
C GLY A 118 -5.79 6.81 -20.11
N ILE A 119 -5.50 5.94 -19.14
CA ILE A 119 -4.34 5.05 -19.19
C ILE A 119 -4.57 3.94 -20.19
N ASN A 120 -3.64 3.78 -21.12
CA ASN A 120 -3.60 2.66 -22.04
C ASN A 120 -2.74 1.53 -21.42
N ARG A 121 -3.38 0.41 -21.07
CA ARG A 121 -2.75 -0.73 -20.41
C ARG A 121 -1.60 -1.32 -21.19
N ASP A 122 -1.75 -1.47 -22.50
CA ASP A 122 -0.71 -2.08 -23.33
C ASP A 122 0.53 -1.17 -23.39
N LYS A 123 0.32 0.14 -23.41
CA LYS A 123 1.42 1.10 -23.38
C LYS A 123 2.14 1.10 -22.04
N ILE A 124 1.40 1.02 -20.93
CA ILE A 124 2.04 1.10 -19.61
C ILE A 124 2.80 -0.18 -19.25
N ILE A 125 2.27 -1.37 -19.60
CA ILE A 125 2.95 -2.65 -19.35
C ILE A 125 4.29 -2.73 -20.11
N ASN A 126 4.35 -2.17 -21.31
CA ASN A 126 5.55 -2.22 -22.16
C ASN A 126 6.43 -0.98 -22.03
N ALA A 127 6.15 -0.11 -21.06
CA ALA A 127 6.91 1.12 -20.90
C ALA A 127 8.27 0.87 -20.24
N ASP A 128 9.32 1.44 -20.79
CA ASP A 128 10.63 1.49 -20.14
C ASP A 128 10.58 2.30 -18.84
N ASN A 129 9.83 3.41 -18.85
CA ASN A 129 9.57 4.22 -17.65
C ASN A 129 8.06 4.40 -17.42
N PRO A 130 7.40 3.45 -16.72
CA PRO A 130 5.98 3.53 -16.43
C PRO A 130 5.62 4.71 -15.52
N HIS A 131 6.48 5.08 -14.58
CA HIS A 131 6.26 6.22 -13.69
C HIS A 131 6.14 7.54 -14.47
N ALA A 132 7.01 7.77 -15.44
CA ALA A 132 6.94 8.96 -16.29
C ALA A 132 5.66 9.02 -17.14
N LEU A 133 5.17 7.86 -17.61
CA LEU A 133 3.89 7.80 -18.32
C LEU A 133 2.71 8.13 -17.41
N ILE A 134 2.70 7.61 -16.19
CA ILE A 134 1.66 7.91 -15.20
C ILE A 134 1.70 9.40 -14.87
N GLN A 135 2.87 9.94 -14.53
CA GLN A 135 3.04 11.37 -14.23
C GLN A 135 2.48 12.26 -15.33
N LYS A 136 2.81 11.95 -16.59
CA LYS A 136 2.31 12.70 -17.76
C LYS A 136 0.78 12.73 -17.84
N GLN A 137 0.07 11.67 -17.39
CA GLN A 137 -1.40 11.70 -17.37
C GLN A 137 -1.93 12.64 -16.29
N TYR A 138 -1.31 12.64 -15.11
CA TYR A 138 -1.66 13.58 -14.04
C TYR A 138 -1.39 15.03 -14.44
N ASP A 139 -0.21 15.32 -15.01
CA ASP A 139 0.14 16.66 -15.47
C ASP A 139 -0.87 17.19 -16.51
N ARG A 140 -1.34 16.32 -17.43
CA ARG A 140 -2.36 16.67 -18.42
C ARG A 140 -3.69 17.10 -17.77
N LEU A 141 -4.02 16.58 -16.62
CA LEU A 141 -5.22 16.92 -15.86
C LEU A 141 -5.00 18.06 -14.86
N GLY A 142 -3.80 18.62 -14.81
CA GLY A 142 -3.44 19.69 -13.87
C GLY A 142 -3.18 19.21 -12.45
N PHE A 143 -3.12 17.89 -12.21
CA PHE A 143 -2.77 17.35 -10.92
C PHE A 143 -1.25 17.23 -10.79
N GLN A 144 -0.68 17.90 -9.80
CA GLN A 144 0.70 17.64 -9.39
C GLN A 144 0.72 16.46 -8.43
N MET A 145 1.35 15.36 -8.86
CA MET A 145 1.66 14.28 -7.93
C MET A 145 2.79 14.75 -7.03
N GLN A 146 2.47 15.02 -5.79
CA GLN A 146 3.50 15.29 -4.78
C GLN A 146 4.17 13.98 -4.42
N SER A 147 5.45 13.85 -4.79
CA SER A 147 6.28 12.69 -4.45
C SER A 147 6.62 12.59 -2.95
N ASN A 148 6.39 13.63 -2.17
CA ASN A 148 6.80 13.77 -0.78
C ASN A 148 5.61 14.12 0.11
N ILE A 149 4.70 13.18 0.27
CA ILE A 149 3.53 13.38 1.15
C ILE A 149 3.96 13.44 2.63
N HIS A 150 5.11 12.89 2.97
CA HIS A 150 5.57 12.84 4.36
C HIS A 150 7.03 13.28 4.48
N GLU A 151 7.30 14.56 4.54
CA GLU A 151 8.35 15.08 5.42
C GLU A 151 7.95 14.88 6.89
N GLY A 152 7.17 13.88 7.15
CA GLY A 152 6.63 13.51 8.45
C GLY A 152 7.67 12.76 9.27
N LYS A 153 7.94 13.26 10.41
CA LYS A 153 8.99 12.97 11.35
C LYS A 153 8.98 11.55 11.96
N ASN A 154 8.07 10.65 11.62
CA ASN A 154 7.85 9.41 12.39
C ASN A 154 7.84 8.11 11.59
N ALA A 155 7.75 8.12 10.27
CA ALA A 155 7.95 6.92 9.45
C ALA A 155 9.25 7.05 8.67
N PRO A 156 10.01 5.98 8.47
CA PRO A 156 11.17 6.02 7.59
C PRO A 156 10.72 6.45 6.19
N ILE A 157 11.17 7.61 5.72
CA ILE A 157 10.79 8.20 4.42
C ILE A 157 10.91 7.18 3.28
N TRP A 158 11.95 6.34 3.31
CA TRP A 158 12.18 5.29 2.33
C TRP A 158 11.03 4.25 2.25
N TYR A 159 10.46 3.88 3.40
CA TYR A 159 9.39 2.89 3.46
C TYR A 159 8.14 3.38 2.75
N ASP A 160 7.71 4.59 3.07
CA ASP A 160 6.53 5.21 2.47
C ASP A 160 6.74 5.48 0.98
N GLN A 161 7.93 5.93 0.58
CA GLN A 161 8.24 6.15 -0.82
C GLN A 161 8.18 4.86 -1.64
N ILE A 162 8.77 3.77 -1.14
CA ILE A 162 8.77 2.49 -1.85
C ILE A 162 7.37 1.91 -1.95
N THR A 163 6.62 1.90 -0.85
CA THR A 163 5.25 1.36 -0.83
C THR A 163 4.32 2.16 -1.72
N ASN A 164 4.39 3.49 -1.68
CA ASN A 164 3.60 4.37 -2.54
C ASN A 164 3.90 4.16 -4.03
N GLU A 165 5.18 4.10 -4.40
CA GLU A 165 5.58 3.89 -5.79
C GLU A 165 5.16 2.51 -6.31
N TYR A 166 5.22 1.49 -5.46
CA TYR A 166 4.76 0.16 -5.81
C TYR A 166 3.24 0.11 -6.04
N LEU A 167 2.47 0.69 -5.12
CA LEU A 167 1.01 0.78 -5.21
C LEU A 167 0.58 1.64 -6.40
N MET A 168 1.32 2.70 -6.70
CA MET A 168 1.12 3.54 -7.88
C MET A 168 1.22 2.72 -9.18
N LEU A 169 2.25 1.90 -9.33
CA LEU A 169 2.41 1.05 -10.50
C LEU A 169 1.24 0.09 -10.66
N ASP A 170 0.82 -0.56 -9.57
CA ASP A 170 -0.30 -1.52 -9.58
C ASP A 170 -1.64 -0.83 -9.91
N MET A 171 -1.93 0.28 -9.24
CA MET A 171 -3.17 1.04 -9.42
C MET A 171 -3.34 1.50 -10.88
N HIS A 172 -2.24 1.85 -11.55
CA HIS A 172 -2.25 2.38 -12.90
C HIS A 172 -2.05 1.30 -13.99
N GLY A 173 -2.04 0.01 -13.61
CA GLY A 173 -2.06 -1.09 -14.56
C GLY A 173 -0.69 -1.63 -14.99
N TYR A 174 0.41 -1.16 -14.37
CA TYR A 174 1.73 -1.73 -14.65
C TYR A 174 1.88 -3.08 -13.93
N HIS A 175 1.89 -4.15 -14.71
CA HIS A 175 1.92 -5.53 -14.18
C HIS A 175 0.90 -5.74 -13.04
N GLU A 176 -0.27 -5.11 -13.17
CA GLU A 176 -1.35 -5.26 -12.18
C GLU A 176 -1.76 -6.71 -12.01
N ASP A 177 -2.18 -7.06 -10.82
CA ASP A 177 -2.68 -8.39 -10.57
C ASP A 177 -4.01 -8.63 -11.27
N ARG A 178 -4.12 -9.71 -12.05
CA ARG A 178 -5.36 -10.07 -12.72
C ARG A 178 -6.25 -10.86 -11.78
N VAL A 179 -7.48 -10.38 -11.57
CA VAL A 179 -8.51 -11.12 -10.84
C VAL A 179 -8.91 -12.35 -11.67
N ASN A 180 -8.55 -13.52 -11.22
CA ASN A 180 -9.04 -14.76 -11.80
C ASN A 180 -10.16 -15.31 -10.92
N VAL A 181 -11.37 -14.75 -11.08
CA VAL A 181 -12.57 -15.06 -10.30
C VAL A 181 -12.91 -16.56 -10.35
N SER A 182 -12.56 -17.24 -11.46
CA SER A 182 -12.88 -18.65 -11.67
C SER A 182 -12.10 -19.61 -10.75
N LYS A 183 -11.05 -19.17 -10.08
CA LYS A 183 -10.20 -20.00 -9.20
C LYS A 183 -10.33 -19.69 -7.71
N GLY A 184 -11.34 -18.95 -7.29
CA GLY A 184 -11.54 -18.60 -5.88
C GLY A 184 -10.44 -17.74 -5.25
N ARG A 185 -9.44 -17.31 -6.03
CA ARG A 185 -8.40 -16.39 -5.55
C ARG A 185 -8.92 -14.97 -5.61
N LYS A 186 -9.28 -14.45 -4.47
CA LYS A 186 -9.61 -13.02 -4.32
C LYS A 186 -8.33 -12.22 -4.43
N GLN A 187 -8.29 -11.26 -5.35
CA GLN A 187 -7.27 -10.22 -5.33
C GLN A 187 -7.83 -9.05 -4.56
N THR A 188 -7.19 -8.81 -3.45
CA THR A 188 -7.59 -7.77 -2.54
C THR A 188 -6.52 -6.68 -2.56
N PHE A 189 -6.90 -5.48 -2.18
CA PHE A 189 -5.97 -4.38 -1.90
C PHE A 189 -4.88 -4.84 -0.92
N ARG A 190 -5.24 -5.67 0.05
CA ARG A 190 -4.33 -6.28 1.01
C ARG A 190 -3.18 -7.03 0.37
N ASN A 191 -3.42 -7.91 -0.62
CA ASN A 191 -2.35 -8.68 -1.26
C ASN A 191 -1.33 -7.76 -1.93
N THR A 192 -1.82 -6.74 -2.65
CA THR A 192 -0.94 -5.75 -3.30
C THR A 192 -0.16 -4.94 -2.27
N THR A 193 -0.77 -4.62 -1.13
CA THR A 193 -0.12 -3.89 -0.04
C THR A 193 0.96 -4.77 0.64
N GLU A 194 0.68 -6.05 0.86
CA GLU A 194 1.67 -7.01 1.38
C GLU A 194 2.90 -7.11 0.45
N ASP A 195 2.68 -7.18 -0.87
CA ASP A 195 3.77 -7.18 -1.85
C ASP A 195 4.57 -5.86 -1.84
N ALA A 196 3.89 -4.72 -1.65
CA ALA A 196 4.55 -3.42 -1.51
C ALA A 196 5.42 -3.36 -0.25
N PHE A 197 4.94 -3.95 0.86
CA PHE A 197 5.71 -4.07 2.11
C PHE A 197 6.93 -4.96 1.93
N HIS A 198 6.79 -6.12 1.28
CA HIS A 198 7.93 -6.98 0.95
C HIS A 198 8.98 -6.24 0.11
N CYS A 199 8.54 -5.46 -0.88
CA CYS A 199 9.43 -4.61 -1.66
C CYS A 199 10.15 -3.58 -0.78
N ALA A 200 9.44 -2.90 0.13
CA ALA A 200 10.04 -1.91 1.01
C ALA A 200 11.08 -2.53 1.97
N PHE A 201 10.74 -3.63 2.65
CA PHE A 201 11.67 -4.29 3.56
C PHE A 201 12.88 -4.89 2.85
N ALA A 202 12.68 -5.47 1.67
CA ALA A 202 13.76 -6.05 0.90
C ALA A 202 14.78 -5.00 0.41
N SER A 203 14.41 -3.72 0.33
CA SER A 203 15.30 -2.62 -0.04
C SER A 203 16.47 -2.42 0.93
N MET A 204 16.39 -2.97 2.14
CA MET A 204 17.47 -2.96 3.13
C MET A 204 18.52 -4.04 2.89
N GLY A 205 18.25 -4.99 1.98
CA GLY A 205 19.16 -6.08 1.63
C GLY A 205 19.91 -5.83 0.34
N HIS A 206 20.88 -6.68 0.03
CA HIS A 206 21.59 -6.64 -1.26
C HIS A 206 20.76 -7.23 -2.40
N PHE A 207 19.90 -8.18 -2.08
CA PHE A 207 19.08 -8.90 -3.07
C PHE A 207 17.63 -8.97 -2.61
N TYR A 208 16.71 -8.73 -3.53
CA TYR A 208 15.32 -9.09 -3.41
C TYR A 208 15.00 -10.24 -4.34
N ILE A 209 14.81 -11.43 -3.77
CA ILE A 209 14.55 -12.64 -4.54
C ILE A 209 13.05 -12.93 -4.49
N THR A 210 12.40 -12.92 -5.65
CA THR A 210 10.96 -13.20 -5.72
C THR A 210 10.63 -14.12 -6.89
N ASN A 211 9.74 -15.10 -6.65
CA ASN A 211 9.18 -15.94 -7.70
C ASN A 211 7.94 -15.31 -8.37
N ASP A 212 7.35 -14.28 -7.80
CA ASP A 212 6.24 -13.56 -8.40
C ASP A 212 6.74 -12.67 -9.54
N LYS A 213 6.24 -12.92 -10.77
CA LYS A 213 6.64 -12.17 -11.96
C LYS A 213 6.25 -10.68 -11.88
N LYS A 214 5.12 -10.38 -11.25
CA LYS A 214 4.59 -9.04 -11.19
C LYS A 214 5.28 -8.23 -10.11
N ALA A 215 5.49 -8.83 -8.93
CA ALA A 215 6.31 -8.26 -7.87
C ALA A 215 7.73 -7.98 -8.39
N TYR A 216 8.34 -8.91 -9.12
CA TYR A 216 9.64 -8.72 -9.77
C TYR A 216 9.67 -7.47 -10.66
N GLN A 217 8.71 -7.33 -11.59
CA GLN A 217 8.68 -6.21 -12.52
C GLN A 217 8.42 -4.87 -11.82
N LYS A 218 7.46 -4.82 -10.89
CA LYS A 218 7.14 -3.61 -10.14
C LYS A 218 8.33 -3.18 -9.28
N SER A 219 8.93 -4.09 -8.51
CA SER A 219 10.06 -3.78 -7.63
C SER A 219 11.29 -3.29 -8.39
N LYS A 220 11.59 -3.86 -9.56
CA LYS A 220 12.66 -3.35 -10.43
C LYS A 220 12.45 -1.88 -10.79
N LYS A 221 11.24 -1.50 -11.19
CA LYS A 221 10.93 -0.12 -11.58
C LYS A 221 10.92 0.84 -10.40
N VAL A 222 10.46 0.39 -9.24
CA VAL A 222 10.52 1.18 -8.00
C VAL A 222 11.97 1.45 -7.61
N TYR A 223 12.80 0.41 -7.57
CA TYR A 223 14.21 0.55 -7.18
C TYR A 223 15.02 1.37 -8.20
N GLU A 224 14.72 1.20 -9.50
CA GLU A 224 15.30 2.03 -10.55
C GLU A 224 14.95 3.52 -10.36
N LYS A 225 13.67 3.84 -10.14
CA LYS A 225 13.20 5.22 -9.91
C LYS A 225 13.81 5.87 -8.67
N LEU A 226 13.90 5.12 -7.58
CA LEU A 226 14.36 5.64 -6.27
C LEU A 226 15.88 5.48 -6.08
N ALA A 227 16.61 5.01 -7.09
CA ALA A 227 18.05 4.74 -7.04
C ALA A 227 18.44 3.81 -5.86
N ILE A 228 17.61 2.80 -5.58
CA ILE A 228 17.85 1.81 -4.52
C ILE A 228 18.83 0.75 -5.07
N PRO A 229 19.95 0.47 -4.37
CA PRO A 229 21.00 -0.41 -4.89
C PRO A 229 20.65 -1.91 -4.84
N THR A 230 19.57 -2.29 -4.19
CA THR A 230 19.11 -3.68 -4.05
C THR A 230 18.81 -4.29 -5.40
N ILE A 231 19.39 -5.44 -5.70
CA ILE A 231 19.21 -6.15 -6.97
C ILE A 231 17.98 -7.06 -6.86
N VAL A 232 17.01 -6.85 -7.74
CA VAL A 232 15.81 -7.69 -7.82
C VAL A 232 16.09 -8.86 -8.76
N MET A 233 15.93 -10.08 -8.27
CA MET A 233 16.25 -11.32 -8.99
C MET A 233 15.13 -12.35 -8.90
N ARG A 234 15.06 -13.20 -9.92
CA ARG A 234 14.33 -14.46 -9.86
C ARG A 234 15.19 -15.51 -9.14
N PRO A 235 14.61 -16.56 -8.52
CA PRO A 235 15.40 -17.59 -7.83
C PRO A 235 16.48 -18.23 -8.69
N ASN A 236 16.20 -18.49 -9.97
CA ASN A 236 17.18 -19.04 -10.90
C ASN A 236 18.31 -18.03 -11.24
N GLU A 237 17.97 -16.76 -11.44
CA GLU A 237 18.96 -15.69 -11.69
C GLU A 237 19.88 -15.52 -10.47
N PHE A 238 19.33 -15.59 -9.26
CA PHE A 238 20.13 -15.54 -8.04
C PHE A 238 21.04 -16.75 -7.89
N LEU A 239 20.55 -17.95 -8.22
CA LEU A 239 21.38 -19.17 -8.18
C LEU A 239 22.56 -19.09 -9.14
N GLU A 240 22.33 -18.61 -10.37
CA GLU A 240 23.39 -18.38 -11.36
C GLU A 240 24.40 -17.32 -10.89
N TYR A 241 23.88 -16.22 -10.31
CA TYR A 241 24.73 -15.17 -9.73
C TYR A 241 25.56 -15.71 -8.57
N TYR A 242 24.94 -16.47 -7.66
CA TYR A 242 25.61 -17.08 -6.51
C TYR A 242 26.72 -18.01 -6.95
N GLN A 243 26.45 -18.91 -7.88
CA GLN A 243 27.43 -19.83 -8.42
C GLN A 243 28.63 -19.13 -9.09
N LYS A 244 28.35 -18.04 -9.80
CA LYS A 244 29.35 -17.29 -10.53
C LYS A 244 30.24 -16.41 -9.68
N TYR A 245 29.67 -15.77 -8.65
CA TYR A 245 30.34 -14.68 -7.93
C TYR A 245 30.59 -14.94 -6.45
N LEU A 246 29.86 -15.87 -5.83
CA LEU A 246 29.94 -16.14 -4.40
C LEU A 246 30.53 -17.50 -4.06
N PHE A 247 30.76 -18.33 -5.06
CA PHE A 247 31.27 -19.72 -4.88
C PHE A 247 32.71 -19.92 -5.40
N PHE A 248 33.43 -18.82 -5.64
CA PHE A 248 34.85 -18.94 -6.01
C PHE A 248 35.70 -18.62 -4.78
N ASP A 249 36.07 -19.70 -4.11
CA ASP A 249 37.40 -19.91 -3.49
C ASP A 249 37.69 -21.41 -3.42
#